data_eb71248abfb7ed32f326fdce5cb03f6f
#
_entry.id   eb71248abfb7ed32f326fdce5cb03f6f
#
_cell.length_a   1.000
_cell.length_b   1.000
_cell.length_c   1.000
_cell.angle_alpha   90.00
_cell.angle_beta   90.00
_cell.angle_gamma   90.00
#
_symmetry.space_group_name_H-M   'P 1'
#
loop_
_entity.id
_entity.type
_entity.pdbx_description
1 polymer ?
#
loop_
_entity_poly.entity_id
_entity_poly.type
_entity_poly.pdbx_seq_one_letter_code
_entity_poly.pdbx_strand_id
1 'polypeptide(L)'
;MIYLDHAATTPLRKEAFKAMLPYLMEQAANANALYGEGRRARAAIDRARQQVADAICAQTEEIYFTGGGSESDNWALFGIMRVIKEKKHIITTQ
;
A
#
# COMPACT_ATOMS: atom_id res chain seq x y z
N MET A 1 -11.17 19.29 21.04
CA MET A 1 -9.72 19.30 20.70
C MET A 1 -9.61 19.15 19.17
N ILE A 2 -8.87 20.04 18.51
CA ILE A 2 -8.57 19.96 17.09
C ILE A 2 -7.24 19.22 16.95
N TYR A 3 -7.24 18.07 16.29
CA TYR A 3 -6.03 17.27 16.03
C TYR A 3 -5.51 17.56 14.62
N LEU A 4 -4.28 18.02 14.49
CA LEU A 4 -3.67 18.44 13.23
C LEU A 4 -2.42 17.64 12.84
N ASP A 5 -1.98 16.70 13.67
CA ASP A 5 -0.78 15.88 13.43
C ASP A 5 -1.12 14.57 12.70
N HIS A 6 -1.73 14.68 11.52
CA HIS A 6 -2.09 13.52 10.72
C HIS A 6 -0.89 12.79 10.10
N ALA A 7 0.31 13.39 10.14
CA ALA A 7 1.53 12.71 9.75
C ALA A 7 1.96 11.63 10.76
N ALA A 8 1.67 11.85 12.06
CA ALA A 8 1.95 10.84 13.08
C ALA A 8 0.93 9.70 13.06
N THR A 9 -0.37 10.02 13.00
CA THR A 9 -1.46 9.05 12.92
C THR A 9 -2.74 9.73 12.47
N THR A 10 -3.70 8.95 11.97
CA THR A 10 -5.03 9.46 11.61
C THR A 10 -6.10 8.45 12.00
N PRO A 11 -7.27 8.89 12.49
CA PRO A 11 -8.38 7.99 12.77
C PRO A 11 -8.85 7.26 11.52
N LEU A 12 -9.20 5.98 11.68
CA LEU A 12 -9.78 5.20 10.59
C LEU A 12 -11.15 5.76 10.21
N ARG A 13 -11.36 6.05 8.94
CA ARG A 13 -12.65 6.53 8.42
C ARG A 13 -13.69 5.40 8.46
N LYS A 14 -14.93 5.75 8.78
CA LYS A 14 -16.03 4.78 8.89
C LYS A 14 -16.26 4.01 7.59
N GLU A 15 -16.11 4.67 6.44
CA GLU A 15 -16.25 4.06 5.12
C GLU A 15 -15.13 3.04 4.85
N ALA A 16 -13.89 3.36 5.23
CA ALA A 16 -12.76 2.46 5.12
C ALA A 16 -12.96 1.23 6.03
N PHE A 17 -13.37 1.45 7.28
CA PHE A 17 -13.67 0.36 8.21
C PHE A 17 -14.73 -0.59 7.66
N LYS A 18 -15.86 -0.04 7.15
CA LYS A 18 -16.92 -0.85 6.55
C LYS A 18 -16.44 -1.67 5.35
N ALA A 19 -15.56 -1.10 4.51
CA ALA A 19 -14.98 -1.80 3.38
C ALA A 19 -14.02 -2.92 3.78
N MET A 20 -13.29 -2.76 4.90
CA MET A 20 -12.35 -3.75 5.43
C MET A 20 -13.06 -4.90 6.15
N LEU A 21 -14.18 -4.64 6.83
CA LEU A 21 -14.84 -5.55 7.75
C LEU A 21 -15.14 -6.95 7.15
N PRO A 22 -15.65 -7.10 5.93
CA PRO A 22 -15.88 -8.42 5.34
C PRO A 22 -14.60 -9.26 5.21
N TYR A 23 -13.46 -8.63 4.89
CA TYR A 23 -12.18 -9.32 4.75
C TYR A 23 -11.56 -9.69 6.10
N LEU A 24 -11.88 -8.95 7.16
CA LEU A 24 -11.41 -9.25 8.51
C LEU A 24 -12.21 -10.37 9.19
N MET A 25 -13.49 -10.48 8.87
CA MET A 25 -14.44 -11.34 9.61
C MET A 25 -14.88 -12.59 8.82
N GLU A 26 -15.11 -12.48 7.52
CA GLU A 26 -15.84 -13.51 6.76
C GLU A 26 -15.06 -14.03 5.56
N GLN A 27 -14.29 -13.19 4.90
CA GLN A 27 -13.62 -13.48 3.62
C GLN A 27 -12.10 -13.67 3.79
N ALA A 28 -11.69 -14.30 4.88
CA ALA A 28 -10.29 -14.64 5.09
C ALA A 28 -9.81 -15.65 4.02
N ALA A 29 -8.98 -15.20 3.09
CA ALA A 29 -8.47 -16.05 2.03
C ALA A 29 -7.07 -15.61 1.59
N ASN A 30 -6.25 -16.58 1.20
CA ASN A 30 -4.95 -16.31 0.61
C ASN A 30 -5.12 -15.91 -0.87
N ALA A 31 -4.76 -14.70 -1.23
CA ALA A 31 -4.84 -14.19 -2.60
C ALA A 31 -3.96 -14.95 -3.62
N ASN A 32 -3.01 -15.76 -3.15
CA ASN A 32 -2.19 -16.63 -4.01
C ASN A 32 -2.81 -18.02 -4.22
N ALA A 33 -3.91 -18.34 -3.55
CA ALA A 33 -4.58 -19.62 -3.74
C ALA A 33 -5.33 -19.66 -5.07
N LEU A 34 -5.30 -20.82 -5.73
CA LEU A 34 -5.87 -21.01 -7.07
C LEU A 34 -7.39 -21.21 -7.07
N TYR A 35 -7.99 -21.49 -5.89
CA TYR A 35 -9.44 -21.72 -5.76
C TYR A 35 -10.24 -20.41 -5.64
N GLY A 36 -11.57 -20.53 -5.62
CA GLY A 36 -12.51 -19.40 -5.75
C GLY A 36 -12.31 -18.27 -4.75
N GLU A 37 -12.09 -18.60 -3.47
CA GLU A 37 -11.84 -17.63 -2.38
C GLU A 37 -10.54 -16.84 -2.63
N GLY A 38 -9.48 -17.51 -3.04
CA GLY A 38 -8.20 -16.88 -3.39
C GLY A 38 -8.35 -15.89 -4.57
N ARG A 39 -9.09 -16.28 -5.61
CA ARG A 39 -9.37 -15.38 -6.74
C ARG A 39 -10.18 -14.15 -6.33
N ARG A 40 -11.16 -14.29 -5.42
CA ARG A 40 -11.92 -13.15 -4.89
C ARG A 40 -11.04 -12.20 -4.08
N ALA A 41 -10.16 -12.74 -3.22
CA ALA A 41 -9.21 -11.95 -2.46
C ALA A 41 -8.23 -11.21 -3.40
N ARG A 42 -7.73 -11.88 -4.43
CA ARG A 42 -6.86 -11.26 -5.45
C ARG A 42 -7.56 -10.12 -6.18
N ALA A 43 -8.79 -10.33 -6.65
CA ALA A 43 -9.57 -9.30 -7.33
C ALA A 43 -9.84 -8.09 -6.41
N ALA A 44 -9.99 -8.28 -5.11
CA ALA A 44 -10.15 -7.19 -4.16
C ALA A 44 -8.86 -6.36 -4.02
N ILE A 45 -7.69 -7.02 -3.94
CA ILE A 45 -6.38 -6.35 -3.91
C ILE A 45 -6.14 -5.56 -5.20
N ASP A 46 -6.42 -6.16 -6.35
CA ASP A 46 -6.21 -5.50 -7.65
C ASP A 46 -7.14 -4.28 -7.82
N ARG A 47 -8.35 -4.35 -7.32
CA ARG A 47 -9.27 -3.20 -7.27
C ARG A 47 -8.75 -2.09 -6.36
N ALA A 48 -8.25 -2.43 -5.18
CA ALA A 48 -7.64 -1.46 -4.26
C ALA A 48 -6.41 -0.79 -4.89
N ARG A 49 -5.59 -1.57 -5.59
CA ARG A 49 -4.42 -1.07 -6.32
C ARG A 49 -4.83 -0.08 -7.41
N GLN A 50 -5.87 -0.39 -8.18
CA GLN A 50 -6.42 0.53 -9.19
C GLN A 50 -6.91 1.83 -8.56
N GLN A 51 -7.63 1.77 -7.44
CA GLN A 51 -8.13 2.98 -6.75
C GLN A 51 -6.98 3.88 -6.27
N VAL A 52 -5.88 3.31 -5.79
CA VAL A 52 -4.68 4.08 -5.40
C VAL A 52 -4.02 4.68 -6.64
N ALA A 53 -3.84 3.91 -7.71
CA ALA A 53 -3.27 4.38 -8.97
C ALA A 53 -4.06 5.57 -9.54
N ASP A 54 -5.39 5.46 -9.60
CA ASP A 54 -6.28 6.52 -10.08
C ASP A 54 -6.15 7.79 -9.23
N ALA A 55 -6.04 7.65 -7.92
CA ALA A 55 -5.95 8.78 -6.99
C ALA A 55 -4.67 9.60 -7.14
N ILE A 56 -3.58 9.01 -7.60
CA ILE A 56 -2.28 9.67 -7.80
C ILE A 56 -1.88 9.78 -9.27
N CYS A 57 -2.80 9.46 -10.20
CA CYS A 57 -2.55 9.49 -11.65
C CYS A 57 -1.37 8.60 -12.09
N ALA A 58 -1.22 7.42 -11.46
CA ALA A 58 -0.21 6.42 -11.77
C ALA A 58 -0.81 5.23 -12.53
N GLN A 59 0.06 4.36 -13.06
CA GLN A 59 -0.35 3.06 -13.61
C GLN A 59 -0.49 2.03 -12.47
N THR A 60 -1.35 1.05 -12.65
CA THR A 60 -1.59 0.00 -11.64
C THR A 60 -0.32 -0.78 -11.30
N GLU A 61 0.56 -0.97 -12.28
CA GLU A 61 1.84 -1.67 -12.16
C GLU A 61 2.88 -0.90 -11.35
N GLU A 62 2.66 0.40 -11.14
CA GLU A 62 3.53 1.26 -10.32
C GLU A 62 3.17 1.23 -8.83
N ILE A 63 2.05 0.58 -8.48
CA ILE A 63 1.56 0.52 -7.10
C ILE A 63 1.94 -0.80 -6.44
N TYR A 64 2.65 -0.71 -5.33
CA TYR A 64 3.06 -1.85 -4.51
C TYR A 64 2.61 -1.64 -3.06
N PHE A 65 1.91 -2.62 -2.52
CA PHE A 65 1.55 -2.62 -1.10
C PHE A 65 2.68 -3.23 -0.27
N THR A 66 3.02 -2.57 0.82
CA THR A 66 4.06 -2.98 1.77
C THR A 66 3.46 -3.13 3.17
N GLY A 67 4.21 -3.75 4.07
CA GLY A 67 3.80 -3.92 5.46
C GLY A 67 3.83 -2.64 6.30
N GLY A 68 4.45 -1.56 5.78
CA GLY A 68 4.52 -0.28 6.47
C GLY A 68 5.49 0.70 5.82
N GLY A 69 5.53 1.94 6.34
CA GLY A 69 6.36 3.03 5.80
C GLY A 69 7.85 2.70 5.78
N SER A 70 8.38 2.08 6.83
CA SER A 70 9.79 1.69 6.90
C SER A 70 10.19 0.73 5.77
N GLU A 71 9.33 -0.22 5.42
CA GLU A 71 9.57 -1.11 4.27
C GLU A 71 9.53 -0.33 2.96
N SER A 72 8.57 0.55 2.78
CA SER A 72 8.44 1.40 1.58
C SER A 72 9.67 2.29 1.38
N ASP A 73 10.11 2.97 2.43
CA ASP A 73 11.29 3.86 2.39
C ASP A 73 12.56 3.09 2.05
N ASN A 74 12.79 1.96 2.71
CA ASN A 74 13.95 1.10 2.42
C ASN A 74 13.89 0.56 0.99
N TRP A 75 12.72 0.12 0.53
CA TRP A 75 12.57 -0.38 -0.84
C TRP A 75 12.88 0.70 -1.87
N ALA A 76 12.34 1.92 -1.69
CA ALA A 76 12.62 3.04 -2.58
C ALA A 76 14.12 3.41 -2.61
N LEU A 77 14.73 3.59 -1.44
CA LEU A 77 16.14 3.98 -1.33
C LEU A 77 17.09 2.92 -1.90
N PHE A 78 16.97 1.68 -1.45
CA PHE A 78 17.83 0.59 -1.94
C PHE A 78 17.54 0.22 -3.39
N GLY A 79 16.29 0.34 -3.85
CA GLY A 79 15.90 0.11 -5.24
C GLY A 79 16.60 1.10 -6.17
N ILE A 80 16.53 2.40 -5.87
CA ILE A 80 17.20 3.45 -6.65
C ILE A 80 18.72 3.26 -6.63
N MET A 81 19.32 2.99 -5.47
CA MET A 81 20.77 2.78 -5.35
C MET A 81 21.28 1.59 -6.16
N ARG A 82 20.46 0.54 -6.33
CA ARG A 82 20.82 -0.62 -7.15
C ARG A 82 20.75 -0.35 -8.65
N VAL A 83 19.85 0.53 -9.07
CA VAL A 83 19.63 0.85 -10.49
C VAL A 83 20.57 1.98 -10.95
N ILE A 84 20.68 3.05 -10.17
CA ILE A 84 21.51 4.22 -10.54
C ILE A 84 22.93 4.03 -9.98
N LYS A 85 23.80 3.42 -10.75
CA LYS A 85 25.19 3.13 -10.34
C LYS A 85 26.11 4.35 -10.33
N GLU A 86 25.78 5.38 -11.08
CA GLU A 86 26.62 6.57 -11.27
C GLU A 86 26.48 7.60 -10.17
N LYS A 87 25.34 7.63 -9.45
CA LYS A 87 25.06 8.57 -8.38
C LYS A 87 25.04 7.84 -7.03
N LYS A 88 25.99 8.18 -6.15
CA LYS A 88 26.19 7.52 -4.86
C LYS A 88 25.85 8.41 -3.65
N HIS A 89 25.25 9.58 -3.90
CA HIS A 89 24.91 10.54 -2.86
C HIS A 89 23.41 10.54 -2.57
N ILE A 90 23.05 10.45 -1.30
CA ILE A 90 21.70 10.65 -0.80
C ILE A 90 21.72 11.88 0.09
N ILE A 91 20.82 12.82 -0.17
CA ILE A 91 20.63 14.03 0.65
C ILE A 91 19.31 13.86 1.38
N THR A 92 19.32 14.02 2.70
CA THR A 92 18.14 13.93 3.56
C THR A 92 18.15 15.03 4.60
N THR A 93 17.02 15.26 5.23
CA THR A 93 16.90 16.18 6.39
C THR A 93 17.42 15.51 7.65
N GLN A 94 17.82 16.34 8.63
CA GLN A 94 18.10 15.90 10.01
C GLN A 94 16.80 15.59 10.73
#